data_535aeb890d9ca0ee89966fc5a6fd4d61
#
_entry.id   535aeb890d9ca0ee89966fc5a6fd4d61
#
_cell.length_a   1.000
_cell.length_b   1.000
_cell.length_c   1.000
_cell.angle_alpha   90.00
_cell.angle_beta   90.00
_cell.angle_gamma   90.00
#
_symmetry.space_group_name_H-M   'P 1'
#
loop_
_entity.id
_entity.type
_entity.pdbx_description
1 polymer ?
#
loop_
_entity_poly.entity_id
_entity_poly.type
_entity_poly.pdbx_seq_one_letter_code
_entity_poly.pdbx_strand_id
1 'polypeptide(L)'
;MSPEMIKTIQDYFKTQPVLKAWVFGSYARGEETEDSDVDILVVFDQKTGKGVSLLKHISIALGLEDTINKKVDLITEGTLYPFVKKTADHDKILIYERAN
;
A
#
# COMPACT_ATOMS: atom_id res chain seq x y z
N MET A 1 -11.63 -6.93 0.58
CA MET A 1 -11.09 -6.43 -0.71
C MET A 1 -11.28 -7.51 -1.76
N SER A 2 -11.77 -7.15 -2.94
CA SER A 2 -12.06 -8.13 -3.99
C SER A 2 -10.77 -8.72 -4.58
N PRO A 3 -10.82 -9.97 -5.09
CA PRO A 3 -9.66 -10.55 -5.78
C PRO A 3 -9.21 -9.74 -6.99
N GLU A 4 -10.14 -9.14 -7.72
CA GLU A 4 -9.83 -8.29 -8.88
C GLU A 4 -9.05 -7.05 -8.46
N MET A 5 -9.45 -6.40 -7.37
CA MET A 5 -8.74 -5.21 -6.87
C MET A 5 -7.34 -5.58 -6.41
N ILE A 6 -7.18 -6.70 -5.70
CA ILE A 6 -5.87 -7.17 -5.26
C ILE A 6 -4.97 -7.41 -6.47
N LYS A 7 -5.47 -8.10 -7.49
CA LYS A 7 -4.68 -8.35 -8.71
C LYS A 7 -4.30 -7.06 -9.42
N THR A 8 -5.20 -6.10 -9.51
CA THR A 8 -4.92 -4.80 -10.13
C THR A 8 -3.82 -4.08 -9.36
N ILE A 9 -3.86 -4.09 -8.03
CA ILE A 9 -2.83 -3.48 -7.19
C ILE A 9 -1.50 -4.19 -7.40
N GLN A 10 -1.49 -5.53 -7.41
CA GLN A 10 -0.28 -6.32 -7.64
C GLN A 10 0.36 -5.99 -8.99
N ASP A 11 -0.45 -5.94 -10.05
CA ASP A 11 0.04 -5.63 -11.39
C ASP A 11 0.64 -4.21 -11.45
N TYR A 12 0.00 -3.25 -10.78
CA TYR A 12 0.52 -1.89 -10.69
C TYR A 12 1.87 -1.85 -9.97
N PHE A 13 1.99 -2.50 -8.80
CA PHE A 13 3.22 -2.49 -8.03
C PHE A 13 4.38 -3.19 -8.74
N LYS A 14 4.11 -4.13 -9.65
CA LYS A 14 5.15 -4.76 -10.47
C LYS A 14 5.91 -3.74 -11.32
N THR A 15 5.28 -2.63 -11.65
CA THR A 15 5.88 -1.55 -12.46
C THR A 15 6.54 -0.47 -11.60
N GLN A 16 6.50 -0.60 -10.28
CA GLN A 16 6.96 0.40 -9.34
C GLN A 16 8.10 -0.13 -8.47
N PRO A 17 8.90 0.75 -7.84
CA PRO A 17 10.00 0.31 -6.96
C PRO A 17 9.46 -0.12 -5.58
N VAL A 18 8.60 -1.12 -5.57
CA VAL A 18 7.95 -1.65 -4.37
C VAL A 18 8.37 -3.10 -4.16
N LEU A 19 8.85 -3.43 -2.96
CA LEU A 19 9.23 -4.80 -2.60
C LEU A 19 8.08 -5.56 -1.97
N LYS A 20 7.33 -4.92 -1.08
CA LYS A 20 6.20 -5.53 -0.38
C LYS A 20 5.12 -4.50 -0.15
N ALA A 21 3.87 -4.98 -0.08
CA ALA A 21 2.73 -4.13 0.28
C ALA A 21 1.73 -4.93 1.09
N TRP A 22 1.15 -4.27 2.09
CA TRP A 22 0.08 -4.81 2.92
C TRP A 22 -1.11 -3.86 2.87
N VAL A 23 -2.32 -4.41 2.86
CA VAL A 23 -3.52 -3.62 3.14
C VAL A 23 -3.79 -3.69 4.64
N PHE A 24 -4.22 -2.56 5.22
CA PHE A 24 -4.63 -2.50 6.62
C PHE A 24 -5.88 -1.63 6.74
N GLY A 25 -6.32 -1.33 7.97
CA GLY A 25 -7.50 -0.51 8.18
C GLY A 25 -8.79 -1.21 7.80
N SER A 26 -9.80 -0.44 7.37
CA SER A 26 -11.16 -0.95 7.13
C SER A 26 -11.20 -2.06 6.08
N TYR A 27 -10.44 -1.95 5.00
CA TYR A 27 -10.40 -2.98 3.96
C TYR A 27 -9.83 -4.30 4.48
N ALA A 28 -8.84 -4.25 5.36
CA ALA A 28 -8.26 -5.46 5.95
C ALA A 28 -9.25 -6.14 6.89
N ARG A 29 -10.08 -5.37 7.60
CA ARG A 29 -11.07 -5.90 8.54
C ARG A 29 -12.40 -6.28 7.89
N GLY A 30 -12.58 -6.00 6.58
CA GLY A 30 -13.86 -6.23 5.91
C GLY A 30 -14.95 -5.24 6.33
N GLU A 31 -14.56 -4.07 6.82
CA GLU A 31 -15.48 -3.04 7.32
C GLU A 31 -15.60 -1.85 6.36
N GLU A 32 -15.06 -1.96 5.16
CA GLU A 32 -15.03 -0.85 4.20
C GLU A 32 -16.42 -0.47 3.70
N THR A 33 -16.57 0.83 3.45
CA THR A 33 -17.74 1.41 2.78
C THR A 33 -17.29 2.05 1.46
N GLU A 34 -18.24 2.56 0.68
CA GLU A 34 -17.91 3.26 -0.58
C GLU A 34 -17.00 4.47 -0.36
N ASP A 35 -17.06 5.07 0.83
CA ASP A 35 -16.27 6.26 1.16
C ASP A 35 -14.94 5.92 1.84
N SER A 36 -14.65 4.66 2.08
CA SER A 36 -13.41 4.24 2.76
C SER A 36 -12.20 4.42 1.85
N ASP A 37 -11.11 4.97 2.39
CA ASP A 37 -9.83 5.00 1.72
C ASP A 37 -9.19 3.62 1.81
N VAL A 38 -8.37 3.27 0.82
CA VAL A 38 -7.58 2.03 0.84
C VAL A 38 -6.26 2.35 1.54
N ASP A 39 -6.05 1.77 2.72
CA ASP A 39 -4.84 1.99 3.50
C ASP A 39 -3.82 0.92 3.17
N ILE A 40 -2.67 1.34 2.64
CA ILE A 40 -1.62 0.44 2.18
C ILE A 40 -0.28 0.81 2.79
N LEU A 41 0.37 -0.18 3.44
CA LEU A 41 1.76 -0.08 3.87
C LEU A 41 2.65 -0.65 2.79
N VAL A 42 3.77 0.02 2.51
CA VAL A 42 4.73 -0.43 1.48
C VAL A 42 6.14 -0.44 2.01
N VAL A 43 6.95 -1.35 1.48
CA VAL A 43 8.40 -1.32 1.56
C VAL A 43 8.91 -1.01 0.17
N PHE A 44 9.60 0.12 0.02
CA PHE A 44 10.17 0.51 -1.27
C PHE A 44 11.53 -0.14 -1.51
N ASP A 45 11.83 -0.36 -2.78
CA ASP A 45 13.15 -0.81 -3.21
C ASP A 45 14.14 0.34 -3.07
N GLN A 46 15.17 0.16 -2.25
CA GLN A 46 16.16 1.19 -1.96
C GLN A 46 17.52 0.88 -2.59
N LYS A 47 17.53 0.35 -3.80
CA LYS A 47 18.77 -0.02 -4.50
C LYS A 47 19.78 1.11 -4.58
N THR A 48 19.32 2.36 -4.58
CA THR A 48 20.20 3.53 -4.61
C THR A 48 20.68 3.97 -3.23
N GLY A 49 20.22 3.31 -2.16
CA GLY A 49 20.54 3.68 -0.79
C GLY A 49 19.83 4.92 -0.26
N LYS A 50 19.06 5.59 -1.10
CA LYS A 50 18.37 6.85 -0.72
C LYS A 50 16.86 6.69 -0.57
N GLY A 51 16.33 5.50 -0.84
CA GLY A 51 14.90 5.26 -0.85
C GLY A 51 14.19 6.00 -1.98
N VAL A 52 12.89 6.13 -1.84
CA VAL A 52 12.03 6.78 -2.82
C VAL A 52 11.80 8.23 -2.39
N SER A 53 11.95 9.18 -3.31
CA SER A 53 11.72 10.61 -2.99
C SER A 53 10.25 10.85 -2.65
N LEU A 54 9.98 11.96 -1.95
CA LEU A 54 8.60 12.34 -1.62
C LEU A 54 7.75 12.51 -2.89
N LEU A 55 8.30 13.14 -3.92
CA LEU A 55 7.58 13.31 -5.19
C LEU A 55 7.26 11.97 -5.84
N LYS A 56 8.20 11.03 -5.81
CA LYS A 56 7.96 9.68 -6.36
C LYS A 56 6.91 8.95 -5.54
N HIS A 57 6.95 9.04 -4.22
CA HIS A 57 5.95 8.46 -3.32
C HIS A 57 4.54 8.97 -3.68
N ILE A 58 4.39 10.28 -3.81
CA ILE A 58 3.11 10.89 -4.17
C ILE A 58 2.65 10.41 -5.55
N SER A 59 3.57 10.36 -6.52
CA SER A 59 3.28 9.89 -7.88
C SER A 59 2.77 8.44 -7.87
N ILE A 60 3.40 7.56 -7.09
CA ILE A 60 2.98 6.16 -6.96
C ILE A 60 1.57 6.09 -6.37
N ALA A 61 1.29 6.86 -5.32
CA ALA A 61 -0.03 6.87 -4.69
C ALA A 61 -1.12 7.35 -5.64
N LEU A 62 -0.86 8.45 -6.35
CA LEU A 62 -1.83 9.00 -7.31
C LEU A 62 -2.06 8.05 -8.49
N GLY A 63 -1.00 7.41 -8.99
CA GLY A 63 -1.13 6.41 -10.06
C GLY A 63 -1.96 5.21 -9.62
N LEU A 64 -1.81 4.78 -8.37
CA LEU A 64 -2.61 3.69 -7.83
C LEU A 64 -4.07 4.11 -7.68
N GLU A 65 -4.34 5.34 -7.20
CA GLU A 65 -5.71 5.86 -7.12
C GLU A 65 -6.40 5.84 -8.47
N ASP A 66 -5.70 6.29 -9.52
CA ASP A 66 -6.24 6.26 -10.88
C ASP A 66 -6.51 4.83 -11.36
N THR A 67 -5.64 3.91 -11.00
CA THR A 67 -5.72 2.52 -11.44
C THR A 67 -6.90 1.79 -10.82
N ILE A 68 -7.16 2.01 -9.53
CA ILE A 68 -8.25 1.32 -8.81
C ILE A 68 -9.49 2.19 -8.62
N ASN A 69 -9.44 3.45 -9.03
CA ASN A 69 -10.53 4.42 -8.92
C ASN A 69 -11.04 4.57 -7.47
N LYS A 70 -10.10 4.65 -6.53
CA LYS A 70 -10.38 4.87 -5.10
C LYS A 70 -9.25 5.66 -4.49
N LYS A 71 -9.55 6.40 -3.41
CA LYS A 71 -8.50 7.09 -2.66
C LYS A 71 -7.62 6.09 -1.93
N VAL A 72 -6.33 6.34 -1.95
CA VAL A 72 -5.32 5.48 -1.34
C VAL A 72 -4.50 6.29 -0.34
N ASP A 73 -4.34 5.73 0.85
CA ASP A 73 -3.39 6.23 1.84
C ASP A 73 -2.17 5.31 1.80
N LEU A 74 -1.12 5.76 1.12
CA LEU A 74 0.09 4.97 0.90
C LEU A 74 1.16 5.38 1.91
N ILE A 75 1.49 4.48 2.82
CA ILE A 75 2.38 4.76 3.95
C ILE A 75 3.59 3.85 3.89
N THR A 76 4.78 4.42 4.09
CA THR A 76 6.02 3.63 4.18
C THR A 76 6.01 2.84 5.49
N GLU A 77 6.24 1.53 5.40
CA GLU A 77 6.34 0.65 6.58
C GLU A 77 7.43 1.19 7.51
N GLY A 78 7.15 1.16 8.80
CA GLY A 78 8.08 1.64 9.83
C GLY A 78 7.92 3.12 10.19
N THR A 79 7.05 3.88 9.51
CA THR A 79 6.86 5.32 9.78
C THR A 79 5.60 5.63 10.60
N LEU A 80 4.80 4.62 10.94
CA LEU A 80 3.58 4.82 11.73
C LEU A 80 3.91 5.12 13.19
N TYR A 81 3.08 5.97 13.81
CA TYR A 81 3.16 6.17 15.26
C TYR A 81 2.93 4.84 15.98
N PRO A 82 3.58 4.61 17.17
CA PRO A 82 3.52 3.32 17.85
C PRO A 82 2.13 2.75 18.08
N PHE A 83 1.17 3.59 18.48
CA PHE A 83 -0.18 3.11 18.73
C PHE A 83 -0.94 2.73 17.47
N VAL A 84 -0.68 3.44 16.36
CA VAL A 84 -1.26 3.11 15.06
C VAL A 84 -0.59 1.88 14.48
N LYS A 85 0.74 1.79 14.63
CA LYS A 85 1.53 0.64 14.18
C LYS A 85 1.03 -0.66 14.80
N LYS A 86 0.73 -0.67 16.09
CA LYS A 86 0.25 -1.86 16.78
C LYS A 86 -1.05 -2.37 16.16
N THR A 87 -2.01 -1.48 15.88
CA THR A 87 -3.27 -1.83 15.24
C THR A 87 -3.05 -2.28 13.81
N ALA A 88 -2.23 -1.55 13.04
CA ALA A 88 -1.93 -1.89 11.65
C ALA A 88 -1.23 -3.23 11.55
N ASP A 89 -0.26 -3.52 12.44
CA ASP A 89 0.45 -4.80 12.45
C ASP A 89 -0.49 -5.97 12.75
N HIS A 90 -1.49 -5.74 13.60
CA HIS A 90 -2.49 -6.76 13.91
C HIS A 90 -3.41 -7.03 12.71
N ASP A 91 -3.84 -5.99 12.01
CA ASP A 91 -4.84 -6.08 10.94
C ASP A 91 -4.25 -6.32 9.56
N LYS A 92 -2.98 -5.98 9.33
CA LYS A 92 -2.42 -5.96 7.97
C LYS A 92 -2.40 -7.32 7.30
N ILE A 93 -2.69 -7.31 6.00
CA ILE A 93 -2.70 -8.51 5.16
C ILE A 93 -1.73 -8.26 4.01
N LEU A 94 -0.76 -9.17 3.83
CA LEU A 94 0.20 -9.06 2.72
C LEU A 94 -0.55 -9.27 1.40
N ILE A 95 -0.47 -8.29 0.50
CA ILE A 95 -1.11 -8.37 -0.81
C ILE A 95 -0.12 -8.38 -1.97
N TYR A 96 1.13 -8.01 -1.73
CA TYR A 96 2.15 -7.99 -2.78
C TYR A 96 3.53 -8.24 -2.18
N GLU A 97 4.29 -9.10 -2.84
CA GLU A 97 5.70 -9.33 -2.55
C GLU A 97 6.41 -9.59 -3.86
N ARG A 98 7.48 -8.82 -4.13
CA ARG A 98 8.24 -8.97 -5.36
C ARG A 98 8.98 -10.31 -5.35
N ALA A 99 8.84 -11.06 -6.44
CA ALA A 99 9.64 -12.26 -6.65
C ALA A 99 11.07 -11.88 -7.02
N ASN A 100 12.03 -12.52 -6.41
CA ASN A 100 13.44 -12.34 -6.72
C ASN A 100 13.93 -13.44 -7.66
#